data_a12114f884aa6df2767330de996eda10
#
_entry.id   a12114f884aa6df2767330de996eda10
#
_cell.length_a   1.000
_cell.length_b   1.000
_cell.length_c   1.000
_cell.angle_alpha   90.00
_cell.angle_beta   90.00
_cell.angle_gamma   90.00
#
_symmetry.space_group_name_H-M   'P 1'
#
loop_
_entity.id
_entity.type
_entity.pdbx_description
1 polymer ?
#
loop_
_entity_poly.entity_id
_entity_poly.type
_entity_poly.pdbx_seq_one_letter_code
_entity_poly.pdbx_strand_id
1 'polypeptide(L)'
;MTATASSGIKRKDISAFRPGNGLPDGPKLPIALQTLIYFTARPQLMRYCRAKYGPAFTVRFMKRSVVVITEVEEIRKLFSGSPQAFHAGEGNRVLQPIVGDQSLLILDEDPHLRHRKLLMPAFAGASLRGYRELIAAIADEEVPGWRPGRTRLAEHTQAITLEIILRVVFGVTDPVRLAKMRTLVLGVTGASLFTMAGTLFPVLMKRVWPWNRLQRTLDGLDELLYAEIRECREAPDLAARTDVLARMVRAGDDADGLSDVEIRDEMVTLLLAGHETTSTGVAWLLHELLRAPVELARAVAAADRQDKEGDEFLEACFKEGLRLRPVIGGVARRLTEPAEIAGYQLPAGVVVSPSIDLVQHDHALHADPGVFRPDRCLDGSLTTSNWLPFGGGVRRCIGAGFSMLESVEILR
;
A
#
# COMPACT_ATOMS: atom_id res chain seq x y z
N MET A 1 -42.56 -8.68 -0.29
CA MET A 1 -42.51 -8.23 -1.68
C MET A 1 -42.41 -6.72 -1.63
N THR A 2 -41.23 -6.16 -1.67
CA THR A 2 -40.96 -4.74 -1.94
C THR A 2 -39.72 -4.69 -2.81
N ALA A 3 -39.94 -4.50 -4.10
CA ALA A 3 -38.88 -4.36 -5.09
C ALA A 3 -38.21 -2.99 -4.90
N THR A 4 -36.93 -2.99 -4.51
CA THR A 4 -36.08 -1.80 -4.57
C THR A 4 -35.72 -1.54 -6.03
N ALA A 5 -36.23 -0.47 -6.59
CA ALA A 5 -35.92 0.01 -7.92
C ALA A 5 -34.41 0.33 -8.02
N SER A 6 -33.69 -0.47 -8.79
CA SER A 6 -32.35 -0.17 -9.28
C SER A 6 -32.45 1.07 -10.20
N SER A 7 -32.00 2.23 -9.73
CA SER A 7 -31.81 3.41 -10.57
C SER A 7 -30.65 3.14 -11.54
N GLY A 8 -30.97 2.63 -12.72
CA GLY A 8 -30.03 2.42 -13.82
C GLY A 8 -29.45 3.77 -14.28
N ILE A 9 -28.26 4.12 -13.80
CA ILE A 9 -27.46 5.20 -14.38
C ILE A 9 -27.05 4.71 -15.77
N LYS A 10 -27.68 5.24 -16.83
CA LYS A 10 -27.30 4.95 -18.22
C LYS A 10 -25.83 5.30 -18.41
N ARG A 11 -25.01 4.30 -18.74
CA ARG A 11 -23.63 4.51 -19.20
C ARG A 11 -23.67 5.48 -20.38
N LYS A 12 -23.00 6.61 -20.28
CA LYS A 12 -22.71 7.44 -21.46
C LYS A 12 -21.82 6.61 -22.38
N ASP A 13 -22.21 6.55 -23.66
CA ASP A 13 -21.48 5.87 -24.71
C ASP A 13 -20.05 6.41 -24.77
N ILE A 14 -19.06 5.53 -24.60
CA ILE A 14 -17.64 5.88 -24.55
C ILE A 14 -17.17 6.43 -25.91
N SER A 15 -17.84 6.08 -27.00
CA SER A 15 -17.55 6.55 -28.36
C SER A 15 -17.82 8.06 -28.54
N ALA A 16 -18.54 8.72 -27.61
CA ALA A 16 -18.83 10.15 -27.65
C ALA A 16 -17.74 11.03 -27.02
N PHE A 17 -16.70 10.44 -26.40
CA PHE A 17 -15.58 11.20 -25.82
C PHE A 17 -14.60 11.63 -26.91
N ARG A 18 -14.66 12.91 -27.31
CA ARG A 18 -13.66 13.48 -28.24
C ARG A 18 -12.36 13.78 -27.49
N PRO A 19 -11.19 13.37 -28.02
CA PRO A 19 -9.89 13.83 -27.52
C PRO A 19 -9.85 15.36 -27.56
N GLY A 20 -9.52 15.99 -26.42
CA GLY A 20 -9.40 17.44 -26.32
C GLY A 20 -7.97 17.86 -26.00
N ASN A 21 -7.54 19.02 -26.52
CA ASN A 21 -6.31 19.67 -26.07
C ASN A 21 -6.54 20.22 -24.65
N GLY A 22 -5.97 19.57 -23.63
CA GLY A 22 -6.06 20.01 -22.24
C GLY A 22 -6.40 18.88 -21.26
N LEU A 23 -6.62 19.23 -19.99
CA LEU A 23 -6.98 18.25 -18.96
C LEU A 23 -8.44 17.76 -19.16
N PRO A 24 -8.72 16.48 -18.87
CA PRO A 24 -10.09 15.98 -18.81
C PRO A 24 -10.97 16.81 -17.88
N ASP A 25 -12.27 16.88 -18.19
CA ASP A 25 -13.25 17.53 -17.33
C ASP A 25 -13.33 16.94 -15.93
N GLY A 26 -13.78 17.75 -14.97
CA GLY A 26 -13.92 17.32 -13.58
C GLY A 26 -14.82 18.23 -12.77
N PRO A 27 -14.99 17.95 -11.45
CA PRO A 27 -15.85 18.76 -10.58
C PRO A 27 -15.43 20.23 -10.56
N LYS A 28 -16.40 21.13 -10.79
CA LYS A 28 -16.21 22.59 -10.73
C LYS A 28 -16.42 23.15 -9.31
N LEU A 29 -16.09 22.35 -8.28
CA LEU A 29 -16.19 22.75 -6.89
C LEU A 29 -14.92 23.50 -6.45
N PRO A 30 -14.97 24.37 -5.43
CA PRO A 30 -13.79 24.97 -4.81
C PRO A 30 -12.77 23.90 -4.37
N ILE A 31 -11.49 24.18 -4.53
CA ILE A 31 -10.41 23.19 -4.23
C ILE A 31 -10.49 22.71 -2.79
N ALA A 32 -10.77 23.58 -1.83
CA ALA A 32 -10.91 23.21 -0.42
C ALA A 32 -12.02 22.18 -0.20
N LEU A 33 -13.17 22.33 -0.88
CA LEU A 33 -14.28 21.40 -0.79
C LEU A 33 -13.94 20.06 -1.48
N GLN A 34 -13.31 20.09 -2.65
CA GLN A 34 -12.82 18.87 -3.30
C GLN A 34 -11.82 18.13 -2.42
N THR A 35 -10.90 18.87 -1.76
CA THR A 35 -9.91 18.31 -0.83
C THR A 35 -10.61 17.64 0.36
N LEU A 36 -11.59 18.32 0.97
CA LEU A 36 -12.36 17.75 2.07
C LEU A 36 -13.07 16.45 1.65
N ILE A 37 -13.79 16.47 0.52
CA ILE A 37 -14.52 15.30 0.01
C ILE A 37 -13.52 14.17 -0.34
N TYR A 38 -12.37 14.50 -0.91
CA TYR A 38 -11.34 13.51 -1.23
C TYR A 38 -10.86 12.74 0.01
N PHE A 39 -10.72 13.40 1.15
CA PHE A 39 -10.28 12.74 2.39
C PHE A 39 -11.41 12.08 3.19
N THR A 40 -12.64 12.54 3.06
CA THR A 40 -13.77 12.04 3.85
C THR A 40 -14.69 11.09 3.10
N ALA A 41 -14.77 11.20 1.78
CA ALA A 41 -15.72 10.48 0.93
C ALA A 41 -15.13 10.16 -0.46
N ARG A 42 -13.84 9.77 -0.51
CA ARG A 42 -13.12 9.49 -1.77
C ARG A 42 -13.85 8.49 -2.67
N PRO A 43 -14.31 7.32 -2.20
CA PRO A 43 -14.97 6.36 -3.08
C PRO A 43 -16.24 6.91 -3.73
N GLN A 44 -17.03 7.72 -3.01
CA GLN A 44 -18.23 8.36 -3.53
C GLN A 44 -17.88 9.41 -4.60
N LEU A 45 -16.85 10.23 -4.32
CA LEU A 45 -16.35 11.22 -5.28
C LEU A 45 -15.88 10.55 -6.58
N MET A 46 -15.08 9.49 -6.47
CA MET A 46 -14.55 8.78 -7.64
C MET A 46 -15.66 8.16 -8.47
N ARG A 47 -16.64 7.48 -7.84
CA ARG A 47 -17.80 6.92 -8.54
C ARG A 47 -18.65 8.00 -9.22
N TYR A 48 -18.92 9.11 -8.55
CA TYR A 48 -19.61 10.25 -9.15
C TYR A 48 -18.88 10.79 -10.36
N CYS A 49 -17.57 11.01 -10.24
CA CYS A 49 -16.77 11.54 -11.35
C CYS A 49 -16.74 10.56 -12.53
N ARG A 50 -16.55 9.27 -12.30
CA ARG A 50 -16.57 8.22 -13.33
C ARG A 50 -17.91 8.19 -14.07
N ALA A 51 -19.02 8.27 -13.33
CA ALA A 51 -20.36 8.26 -13.92
C ALA A 51 -20.66 9.53 -14.75
N LYS A 52 -20.14 10.70 -14.30
CA LYS A 52 -20.45 11.99 -14.93
C LYS A 52 -19.51 12.36 -16.06
N TYR A 53 -18.21 12.11 -15.88
CA TYR A 53 -17.16 12.60 -16.80
C TYR A 53 -16.55 11.49 -17.66
N GLY A 54 -16.84 10.21 -17.36
CA GLY A 54 -16.31 9.07 -18.11
C GLY A 54 -15.02 8.48 -17.54
N PRO A 55 -14.25 7.75 -18.37
CA PRO A 55 -13.10 6.94 -17.91
C PRO A 55 -11.89 7.75 -17.49
N ALA A 56 -11.78 9.00 -17.91
CA ALA A 56 -10.75 9.94 -17.52
C ALA A 56 -11.38 11.23 -17.00
N PHE A 57 -10.95 11.72 -15.85
CA PHE A 57 -11.46 12.96 -15.26
C PHE A 57 -10.42 13.61 -14.36
N THR A 58 -10.54 14.93 -14.14
CA THR A 58 -9.61 15.69 -13.30
C THR A 58 -10.21 15.98 -11.94
N VAL A 59 -9.51 15.62 -10.85
CA VAL A 59 -9.83 16.02 -9.48
C VAL A 59 -8.76 16.99 -8.98
N ARG A 60 -9.17 18.02 -8.25
CA ARG A 60 -8.27 19.03 -7.70
C ARG A 60 -8.23 18.90 -6.18
N PHE A 61 -7.06 18.61 -5.62
CA PHE A 61 -6.86 18.61 -4.18
C PHE A 61 -5.45 19.08 -3.81
N MET A 62 -5.31 19.70 -2.63
CA MET A 62 -4.03 20.21 -2.12
C MET A 62 -3.24 21.03 -3.15
N LYS A 63 -3.92 21.92 -3.89
CA LYS A 63 -3.37 22.77 -4.98
C LYS A 63 -2.83 22.00 -6.19
N ARG A 64 -3.08 20.69 -6.30
CA ARG A 64 -2.69 19.86 -7.46
C ARG A 64 -3.90 19.45 -8.26
N SER A 65 -3.75 19.39 -9.58
CA SER A 65 -4.69 18.73 -10.48
C SER A 65 -4.20 17.30 -10.72
N VAL A 66 -5.07 16.33 -10.51
CA VAL A 66 -4.79 14.91 -10.73
C VAL A 66 -5.76 14.38 -11.76
N VAL A 67 -5.24 13.88 -12.86
CA VAL A 67 -6.00 13.17 -13.88
C VAL A 67 -6.18 11.73 -13.43
N VAL A 68 -7.41 11.35 -13.13
CA VAL A 68 -7.76 9.98 -12.72
C VAL A 68 -8.13 9.20 -13.97
N ILE A 69 -7.59 8.00 -14.14
CA ILE A 69 -7.88 7.08 -15.23
C ILE A 69 -8.41 5.75 -14.72
N THR A 70 -9.33 5.15 -15.48
CA THR A 70 -10.00 3.89 -15.10
C THR A 70 -9.94 2.82 -16.18
N GLU A 71 -9.50 3.15 -17.39
CA GLU A 71 -9.32 2.17 -18.47
C GLU A 71 -8.07 1.32 -18.24
N VAL A 72 -8.26 0.01 -18.20
CA VAL A 72 -7.18 -0.95 -17.90
C VAL A 72 -6.01 -0.83 -18.87
N GLU A 73 -6.29 -0.64 -20.16
CA GLU A 73 -5.26 -0.49 -21.18
C GLU A 73 -4.40 0.77 -20.96
N GLU A 74 -5.02 1.88 -20.59
CA GLU A 74 -4.30 3.12 -20.27
C GLU A 74 -3.50 2.99 -18.96
N ILE A 75 -4.06 2.28 -17.98
CA ILE A 75 -3.35 1.96 -16.72
C ILE A 75 -2.15 1.07 -17.01
N ARG A 76 -2.28 0.10 -17.90
CA ARG A 76 -1.17 -0.78 -18.29
C ARG A 76 -0.06 0.01 -19.00
N LYS A 77 -0.41 0.91 -19.94
CA LYS A 77 0.56 1.81 -20.58
C LYS A 77 1.31 2.65 -19.53
N LEU A 78 0.59 3.22 -18.56
CA LEU A 78 1.19 4.02 -17.50
C LEU A 78 2.14 3.19 -16.61
N PHE A 79 1.80 1.95 -16.29
CA PHE A 79 2.62 1.07 -15.46
C PHE A 79 3.85 0.51 -16.19
N SER A 80 3.74 0.26 -17.51
CA SER A 80 4.84 -0.24 -18.34
C SER A 80 5.66 0.89 -18.97
N GLY A 81 5.26 2.14 -18.77
CA GLY A 81 5.95 3.30 -19.31
C GLY A 81 7.33 3.52 -18.70
N SER A 82 8.13 4.33 -19.39
CA SER A 82 9.50 4.66 -18.97
C SER A 82 9.52 5.27 -17.57
N PRO A 83 10.40 4.83 -16.67
CA PRO A 83 10.62 5.48 -15.37
C PRO A 83 11.03 6.95 -15.49
N GLN A 84 11.63 7.36 -16.62
CA GLN A 84 12.02 8.72 -16.90
C GLN A 84 10.82 9.60 -17.25
N ALA A 85 9.79 9.04 -17.91
CA ALA A 85 8.58 9.77 -18.29
C ALA A 85 7.53 9.86 -17.18
N PHE A 86 7.50 8.86 -16.25
CA PHE A 86 6.44 8.70 -15.26
C PHE A 86 6.99 8.60 -13.83
N HIS A 87 7.26 9.76 -13.20
CA HIS A 87 7.82 9.82 -11.86
C HIS A 87 6.79 9.49 -10.78
N ALA A 88 7.04 8.42 -10.03
CA ALA A 88 6.23 8.03 -8.88
C ALA A 88 6.67 8.75 -7.60
N GLY A 89 7.98 8.91 -7.40
CA GLY A 89 8.56 9.55 -6.23
C GLY A 89 8.10 11.00 -6.10
N GLU A 90 8.08 11.75 -7.18
CA GLU A 90 7.51 13.10 -7.19
C GLU A 90 6.02 13.12 -6.83
N GLY A 91 5.27 12.08 -7.20
CA GLY A 91 3.88 11.90 -6.80
C GLY A 91 3.73 11.72 -5.27
N ASN A 92 4.70 11.05 -4.66
CA ASN A 92 4.72 10.68 -3.24
C ASN A 92 5.43 11.70 -2.34
N ARG A 93 5.92 12.83 -2.85
CA ARG A 93 6.70 13.83 -2.09
C ARG A 93 6.07 14.30 -0.78
N VAL A 94 4.78 14.16 -0.64
CA VAL A 94 4.07 14.46 0.62
C VAL A 94 4.56 13.60 1.79
N LEU A 95 5.10 12.41 1.53
CA LEU A 95 5.63 11.47 2.52
C LEU A 95 7.11 11.77 2.90
N GLN A 96 7.82 12.54 2.07
CA GLN A 96 9.25 12.84 2.23
C GLN A 96 9.66 13.28 3.65
N PRO A 97 8.91 14.15 4.37
CA PRO A 97 9.28 14.56 5.73
C PRO A 97 9.25 13.41 6.76
N ILE A 98 8.67 12.28 6.43
CA ILE A 98 8.55 11.12 7.31
C ILE A 98 9.52 10.04 6.88
N VAL A 99 9.50 9.66 5.60
CA VAL A 99 10.28 8.52 5.09
C VAL A 99 11.71 8.89 4.70
N GLY A 100 12.03 10.19 4.58
CA GLY A 100 13.34 10.69 4.15
C GLY A 100 13.48 10.83 2.64
N ASP A 101 14.60 11.43 2.23
CA ASP A 101 14.89 11.76 0.83
C ASP A 101 15.35 10.56 0.01
N GLN A 102 15.92 9.55 0.69
CA GLN A 102 16.49 8.36 0.08
C GLN A 102 15.54 7.15 0.08
N SER A 103 14.29 7.35 0.49
CA SER A 103 13.27 6.31 0.49
C SER A 103 12.92 5.83 -0.91
N LEU A 104 12.78 4.52 -1.10
CA LEU A 104 12.28 3.87 -2.33
C LEU A 104 10.95 4.47 -2.83
N LEU A 105 10.13 5.03 -1.93
CA LEU A 105 8.86 5.69 -2.28
C LEU A 105 9.07 7.07 -2.92
N ILE A 106 10.19 7.75 -2.60
CA ILE A 106 10.49 9.13 -3.01
C ILE A 106 11.46 9.17 -4.19
N LEU A 107 12.36 8.21 -4.29
CA LEU A 107 13.32 8.11 -5.39
C LEU A 107 12.62 7.81 -6.72
N ASP A 108 13.15 8.36 -7.81
CA ASP A 108 12.77 8.06 -9.19
C ASP A 108 13.97 7.55 -9.99
N GLU A 109 13.75 7.06 -11.19
CA GLU A 109 14.77 6.64 -12.18
C GLU A 109 15.82 5.67 -11.64
N ASP A 110 17.10 5.88 -11.95
CA ASP A 110 18.21 4.99 -11.59
C ASP A 110 18.41 4.85 -10.06
N PRO A 111 18.34 5.91 -9.24
CA PRO A 111 18.36 5.77 -7.79
C PRO A 111 17.30 4.82 -7.26
N HIS A 112 16.05 4.94 -7.73
CA HIS A 112 15.00 4.00 -7.36
C HIS A 112 15.31 2.57 -7.80
N LEU A 113 15.80 2.38 -9.03
CA LEU A 113 16.13 1.06 -9.55
C LEU A 113 17.26 0.41 -8.76
N ARG A 114 18.29 1.18 -8.36
CA ARG A 114 19.38 0.73 -7.49
C ARG A 114 18.83 0.23 -6.14
N HIS A 115 18.08 1.05 -5.41
CA HIS A 115 17.51 0.67 -4.12
C HIS A 115 16.60 -0.55 -4.26
N ARG A 116 15.72 -0.55 -5.26
CA ARG A 116 14.84 -1.69 -5.51
C ARG A 116 15.61 -2.98 -5.77
N LYS A 117 16.68 -2.94 -6.55
CA LYS A 117 17.53 -4.11 -6.84
C LYS A 117 18.17 -4.67 -5.58
N LEU A 118 18.62 -3.81 -4.67
CA LEU A 118 19.25 -4.20 -3.40
C LEU A 118 18.22 -4.81 -2.41
N LEU A 119 16.99 -4.28 -2.38
CA LEU A 119 15.95 -4.73 -1.46
C LEU A 119 15.21 -5.98 -1.95
N MET A 120 15.01 -6.15 -3.26
CA MET A 120 14.19 -7.24 -3.83
C MET A 120 14.54 -8.65 -3.35
N PRO A 121 15.84 -9.04 -3.18
CA PRO A 121 16.18 -10.39 -2.72
C PRO A 121 15.62 -10.73 -1.34
N ALA A 122 15.42 -9.74 -0.48
CA ALA A 122 14.84 -9.94 0.85
C ALA A 122 13.34 -10.29 0.82
N PHE A 123 12.65 -9.90 -0.26
CA PHE A 123 11.19 -10.09 -0.42
C PHE A 123 10.83 -11.14 -1.49
N ALA A 124 11.77 -12.02 -1.83
CA ALA A 124 11.58 -13.01 -2.91
C ALA A 124 11.95 -14.45 -2.48
N GLY A 125 11.30 -15.42 -3.09
CA GLY A 125 11.65 -16.82 -3.14
C GLY A 125 12.08 -17.46 -1.82
N ALA A 126 13.38 -17.77 -1.71
CA ALA A 126 13.94 -18.46 -0.53
C ALA A 126 13.84 -17.65 0.76
N SER A 127 13.98 -16.32 0.68
CA SER A 127 13.85 -15.44 1.85
C SER A 127 12.43 -15.51 2.45
N LEU A 128 11.40 -15.46 1.61
CA LEU A 128 10.01 -15.59 2.06
C LEU A 128 9.77 -16.92 2.78
N ARG A 129 10.27 -18.02 2.22
CA ARG A 129 10.17 -19.33 2.88
C ARG A 129 10.82 -19.36 4.26
N GLY A 130 11.95 -18.68 4.41
CA GLY A 130 12.66 -18.59 5.70
C GLY A 130 11.92 -17.78 6.76
N TYR A 131 10.98 -16.90 6.37
CA TYR A 131 10.22 -16.10 7.33
C TYR A 131 8.95 -16.82 7.84
N ARG A 132 8.48 -17.84 7.14
CA ARG A 132 7.19 -18.51 7.40
C ARG A 132 7.02 -18.94 8.86
N GLU A 133 8.00 -19.69 9.38
CA GLU A 133 7.93 -20.24 10.75
C GLU A 133 7.90 -19.13 11.81
N LEU A 134 8.67 -18.05 11.61
CA LEU A 134 8.69 -16.93 12.54
C LEU A 134 7.38 -16.14 12.48
N ILE A 135 6.80 -15.94 11.29
CA ILE A 135 5.50 -15.28 11.14
C ILE A 135 4.40 -16.09 11.83
N ALA A 136 4.37 -17.41 11.61
CA ALA A 136 3.41 -18.31 12.25
C ALA A 136 3.55 -18.26 13.78
N ALA A 137 4.78 -18.33 14.30
CA ALA A 137 5.02 -18.25 15.76
C ALA A 137 4.53 -16.92 16.34
N ILE A 138 4.72 -15.79 15.66
CA ILE A 138 4.22 -14.49 16.11
C ILE A 138 2.68 -14.46 16.11
N ALA A 139 2.03 -15.02 15.09
CA ALA A 139 0.58 -15.12 15.05
C ALA A 139 0.05 -15.98 16.21
N ASP A 140 0.69 -17.12 16.48
CA ASP A 140 0.37 -18.01 17.58
C ASP A 140 0.56 -17.36 18.98
N GLU A 141 1.51 -16.43 19.12
CA GLU A 141 1.70 -15.65 20.34
C GLU A 141 0.57 -14.62 20.56
N GLU A 142 0.09 -13.97 19.51
CA GLU A 142 -0.84 -12.82 19.57
C GLU A 142 -2.33 -13.23 19.54
N VAL A 143 -2.70 -14.21 18.72
CA VAL A 143 -4.11 -14.62 18.52
C VAL A 143 -4.80 -15.11 19.81
N PRO A 144 -4.17 -15.86 20.74
CA PRO A 144 -4.81 -16.26 22.00
C PRO A 144 -5.23 -15.07 22.89
N GLY A 145 -4.67 -13.89 22.67
CA GLY A 145 -5.08 -12.64 23.33
C GLY A 145 -6.42 -12.08 22.85
N TRP A 146 -6.93 -12.54 21.72
CA TRP A 146 -8.20 -12.07 21.16
C TRP A 146 -9.38 -12.61 21.97
N ARG A 147 -10.32 -11.73 22.34
CA ARG A 147 -11.48 -12.11 23.14
C ARG A 147 -12.72 -12.20 22.28
N PRO A 148 -13.57 -13.24 22.49
CA PRO A 148 -14.88 -13.31 21.85
C PRO A 148 -15.72 -12.06 22.15
N GLY A 149 -16.46 -11.56 21.15
CA GLY A 149 -17.35 -10.43 21.29
C GLY A 149 -17.06 -9.29 20.30
N ARG A 150 -17.49 -8.07 20.67
CA ARG A 150 -17.22 -6.89 19.84
C ARG A 150 -15.78 -6.46 20.03
N THR A 151 -15.01 -6.49 18.94
CA THR A 151 -13.61 -6.08 18.91
C THR A 151 -13.32 -5.18 17.71
N ARG A 152 -12.19 -4.49 17.76
CA ARG A 152 -11.65 -3.72 16.63
C ARG A 152 -10.58 -4.55 15.95
N LEU A 153 -10.96 -5.24 14.88
CA LEU A 153 -10.04 -6.09 14.11
C LEU A 153 -8.74 -5.38 13.74
N ALA A 154 -8.81 -4.10 13.35
CA ALA A 154 -7.64 -3.32 12.99
C ALA A 154 -6.60 -3.20 14.12
N GLU A 155 -7.00 -3.11 15.39
CA GLU A 155 -6.07 -3.03 16.52
C GLU A 155 -5.31 -4.35 16.69
N HIS A 156 -5.98 -5.48 16.52
CA HIS A 156 -5.38 -6.81 16.61
C HIS A 156 -4.44 -7.10 15.42
N THR A 157 -4.92 -6.85 14.21
CA THR A 157 -4.10 -7.06 13.01
C THR A 157 -2.88 -6.13 12.96
N GLN A 158 -3.01 -4.89 13.48
CA GLN A 158 -1.89 -3.98 13.64
C GLN A 158 -0.83 -4.52 14.62
N ALA A 159 -1.25 -5.10 15.76
CA ALA A 159 -0.30 -5.65 16.72
C ALA A 159 0.53 -6.78 16.09
N ILE A 160 -0.12 -7.74 15.40
CA ILE A 160 0.57 -8.84 14.73
C ILE A 160 1.53 -8.33 13.66
N THR A 161 1.04 -7.52 12.72
CA THR A 161 1.85 -7.10 11.57
C THR A 161 3.01 -6.18 11.98
N LEU A 162 2.85 -5.38 13.05
CA LEU A 162 3.94 -4.59 13.60
C LEU A 162 5.01 -5.47 14.24
N GLU A 163 4.62 -6.50 14.97
CA GLU A 163 5.55 -7.45 15.56
C GLU A 163 6.33 -8.20 14.48
N ILE A 164 5.63 -8.64 13.42
CA ILE A 164 6.24 -9.31 12.27
C ILE A 164 7.29 -8.39 11.63
N ILE A 165 6.96 -7.11 11.34
CA ILE A 165 7.93 -6.20 10.70
C ILE A 165 9.15 -5.96 11.59
N LEU A 166 8.97 -5.80 12.90
CA LEU A 166 10.07 -5.54 13.83
C LEU A 166 10.99 -6.77 13.98
N ARG A 167 10.43 -7.98 14.09
CA ARG A 167 11.21 -9.20 14.31
C ARG A 167 11.75 -9.79 13.01
N VAL A 168 10.95 -9.84 11.95
CA VAL A 168 11.33 -10.47 10.68
C VAL A 168 12.17 -9.54 9.81
N VAL A 169 11.79 -8.26 9.72
CA VAL A 169 12.46 -7.31 8.81
C VAL A 169 13.71 -6.71 9.47
N PHE A 170 13.63 -6.34 10.76
CA PHE A 170 14.75 -5.71 11.44
C PHE A 170 15.53 -6.63 12.38
N GLY A 171 15.01 -7.84 12.63
CA GLY A 171 15.69 -8.80 13.49
C GLY A 171 15.77 -8.35 14.95
N VAL A 172 14.91 -7.43 15.39
CA VAL A 172 14.90 -6.95 16.78
C VAL A 172 14.32 -8.05 17.68
N THR A 173 15.08 -8.48 18.68
CA THR A 173 14.69 -9.53 19.63
C THR A 173 14.60 -9.03 21.07
N ASP A 174 15.25 -7.91 21.40
CA ASP A 174 15.21 -7.33 22.75
C ASP A 174 13.82 -6.77 23.09
N PRO A 175 13.15 -7.27 24.17
CA PRO A 175 11.78 -6.90 24.50
C PRO A 175 11.61 -5.41 24.84
N VAL A 176 12.61 -4.78 25.45
CA VAL A 176 12.56 -3.36 25.83
C VAL A 176 12.61 -2.49 24.57
N ARG A 177 13.49 -2.86 23.64
CA ARG A 177 13.65 -2.19 22.37
C ARG A 177 12.42 -2.35 21.48
N LEU A 178 11.87 -3.55 21.38
CA LEU A 178 10.61 -3.83 20.71
C LEU A 178 9.47 -2.95 21.23
N ALA A 179 9.30 -2.87 22.56
CA ALA A 179 8.26 -2.04 23.18
C ALA A 179 8.43 -0.54 22.85
N LYS A 180 9.69 -0.05 22.85
CA LYS A 180 10.01 1.35 22.53
C LYS A 180 9.73 1.63 21.04
N MET A 181 10.20 0.76 20.13
CA MET A 181 9.95 0.89 18.70
C MET A 181 8.45 0.85 18.38
N ARG A 182 7.71 -0.10 18.95
CA ARG A 182 6.24 -0.22 18.80
C ARG A 182 5.56 1.08 19.19
N THR A 183 5.92 1.67 20.33
CA THR A 183 5.34 2.94 20.80
C THR A 183 5.59 4.08 19.83
N LEU A 184 6.82 4.20 19.31
CA LEU A 184 7.19 5.27 18.38
C LEU A 184 6.51 5.09 17.00
N VAL A 185 6.50 3.87 16.46
CA VAL A 185 5.85 3.58 15.18
C VAL A 185 4.35 3.88 15.24
N LEU A 186 3.66 3.41 16.29
CA LEU A 186 2.24 3.72 16.50
C LEU A 186 2.00 5.22 16.71
N GLY A 187 2.96 5.95 17.27
CA GLY A 187 2.91 7.41 17.37
C GLY A 187 2.99 8.13 16.04
N VAL A 188 3.67 7.55 15.05
CA VAL A 188 3.74 8.08 13.67
C VAL A 188 2.49 7.70 12.88
N THR A 189 2.11 6.41 12.86
CA THR A 189 0.98 5.91 12.06
C THR A 189 -0.37 6.36 12.59
N GLY A 190 -0.52 6.49 13.91
CA GLY A 190 -1.72 7.03 14.57
C GLY A 190 -1.89 8.56 14.45
N ALA A 191 -0.98 9.25 13.76
CA ALA A 191 -1.07 10.69 13.58
C ALA A 191 -2.33 11.07 12.78
N SER A 192 -3.12 12.01 13.32
CA SER A 192 -4.33 12.47 12.65
C SER A 192 -4.00 13.17 11.32
N LEU A 193 -4.99 13.22 10.41
CA LEU A 193 -4.86 13.95 9.15
C LEU A 193 -4.43 15.42 9.36
N PHE A 194 -4.90 16.04 10.45
CA PHE A 194 -4.48 17.39 10.85
C PHE A 194 -3.00 17.43 11.24
N THR A 195 -2.52 16.42 11.97
CA THR A 195 -1.10 16.32 12.35
C THR A 195 -0.25 16.08 11.10
N MET A 196 -0.70 15.21 10.19
CA MET A 196 -0.03 14.97 8.91
C MET A 196 0.02 16.23 8.01
N ALA A 197 -1.00 17.09 8.06
CA ALA A 197 -0.96 18.36 7.33
C ALA A 197 0.20 19.28 7.77
N GLY A 198 0.71 19.11 8.98
CA GLY A 198 1.91 19.82 9.47
C GLY A 198 3.17 19.52 8.67
N THR A 199 3.27 18.35 8.03
CA THR A 199 4.42 17.99 7.18
C THR A 199 4.59 18.93 5.98
N LEU A 200 3.51 19.63 5.58
CA LEU A 200 3.55 20.65 4.55
C LEU A 200 4.22 21.97 5.03
N PHE A 201 4.42 22.11 6.35
CA PHE A 201 4.98 23.30 6.98
C PHE A 201 6.10 22.93 7.97
N PRO A 202 7.32 22.61 7.49
CA PRO A 202 8.42 22.09 8.32
C PRO A 202 8.77 22.97 9.54
N VAL A 203 8.62 24.30 9.42
CA VAL A 203 8.86 25.23 10.54
C VAL A 203 7.85 25.03 11.67
N LEU A 204 6.59 24.73 11.33
CA LEU A 204 5.54 24.46 12.33
C LEU A 204 5.76 23.12 13.02
N MET A 205 6.26 22.11 12.29
CA MET A 205 6.58 20.79 12.87
C MET A 205 7.56 20.90 14.04
N LYS A 206 8.53 21.79 13.97
CA LYS A 206 9.54 21.94 15.01
C LYS A 206 9.07 22.73 16.25
N ARG A 207 8.08 23.62 16.11
CA ARG A 207 7.76 24.64 17.13
C ARG A 207 6.36 24.59 17.70
N VAL A 208 5.38 24.04 16.99
CA VAL A 208 3.95 24.18 17.33
C VAL A 208 3.33 22.82 17.65
N TRP A 209 2.62 22.73 18.79
CA TRP A 209 1.80 21.57 19.12
C TRP A 209 0.56 21.49 18.19
N PRO A 210 0.14 20.31 17.70
CA PRO A 210 0.65 18.95 17.98
C PRO A 210 1.81 18.50 17.09
N TRP A 211 2.26 19.31 16.15
CA TRP A 211 3.25 18.92 15.12
C TRP A 211 4.63 18.65 15.72
N ASN A 212 5.03 19.41 16.76
CA ASN A 212 6.29 19.16 17.46
C ASN A 212 6.32 17.82 18.23
N ARG A 213 5.14 17.23 18.51
CA ARG A 213 5.05 15.87 19.06
C ARG A 213 5.41 14.83 18.00
N LEU A 214 4.87 14.99 16.79
CA LEU A 214 5.24 14.11 15.66
C LEU A 214 6.74 14.19 15.38
N GLN A 215 7.31 15.40 15.34
CA GLN A 215 8.75 15.56 15.13
C GLN A 215 9.57 14.82 16.19
N ARG A 216 9.27 14.99 17.47
CA ARG A 216 9.96 14.27 18.56
C ARG A 216 9.81 12.75 18.47
N THR A 217 8.67 12.28 17.99
CA THR A 217 8.46 10.83 17.75
C THR A 217 9.36 10.33 16.61
N LEU A 218 9.47 11.10 15.54
CA LEU A 218 10.38 10.79 14.43
C LEU A 218 11.84 10.83 14.87
N ASP A 219 12.25 11.87 15.61
CA ASP A 219 13.62 12.00 16.14
C ASP A 219 13.98 10.79 17.04
N GLY A 220 13.06 10.38 17.93
CA GLY A 220 13.26 9.21 18.78
C GLY A 220 13.29 7.87 18.02
N LEU A 221 12.52 7.78 16.92
CA LEU A 221 12.60 6.62 16.04
C LEU A 221 13.95 6.57 15.30
N ASP A 222 14.43 7.72 14.81
CA ASP A 222 15.72 7.82 14.13
C ASP A 222 16.88 7.38 15.04
N GLU A 223 16.90 7.85 16.31
CA GLU A 223 17.91 7.42 17.28
C GLU A 223 17.98 5.89 17.42
N LEU A 224 16.81 5.23 17.50
CA LEU A 224 16.73 3.77 17.58
C LEU A 224 17.19 3.10 16.29
N LEU A 225 16.74 3.58 15.14
CA LEU A 225 17.08 2.98 13.85
C LEU A 225 18.58 3.06 13.57
N TYR A 226 19.22 4.21 13.84
CA TYR A 226 20.68 4.33 13.73
C TYR A 226 21.43 3.46 14.74
N ALA A 227 20.86 3.22 15.92
CA ALA A 227 21.45 2.28 16.88
C ALA A 227 21.40 0.84 16.35
N GLU A 228 20.24 0.42 15.81
CA GLU A 228 20.08 -0.91 15.19
C GLU A 228 21.04 -1.11 13.99
N ILE A 229 21.21 -0.10 13.15
CA ILE A 229 22.14 -0.16 12.01
C ILE A 229 23.58 -0.38 12.51
N ARG A 230 24.04 0.40 13.51
CA ARG A 230 25.39 0.24 14.07
C ARG A 230 25.60 -1.13 14.70
N GLU A 231 24.66 -1.56 15.54
CA GLU A 231 24.74 -2.88 16.19
C GLU A 231 24.72 -4.03 15.16
N CYS A 232 23.89 -3.91 14.14
CA CYS A 232 23.85 -4.88 13.05
C CYS A 232 25.20 -4.95 12.31
N ARG A 233 25.81 -3.79 12.04
CA ARG A 233 27.09 -3.69 11.34
C ARG A 233 28.24 -4.30 12.15
N GLU A 234 28.20 -4.15 13.48
CA GLU A 234 29.20 -4.67 14.42
C GLU A 234 28.91 -6.12 14.87
N ALA A 235 27.78 -6.69 14.47
CA ALA A 235 27.36 -8.01 14.90
C ALA A 235 28.31 -9.11 14.39
N PRO A 236 28.84 -9.97 15.25
CA PRO A 236 29.79 -11.03 14.86
C PRO A 236 29.15 -12.09 13.97
N ASP A 237 27.82 -12.21 14.01
CA ASP A 237 27.00 -13.14 13.24
C ASP A 237 26.35 -12.50 12.01
N LEU A 238 26.71 -11.27 11.63
CA LEU A 238 26.13 -10.53 10.50
C LEU A 238 26.03 -11.38 9.22
N ALA A 239 27.04 -12.19 8.93
CA ALA A 239 27.06 -13.06 7.75
C ALA A 239 25.97 -14.15 7.78
N ALA A 240 25.59 -14.62 8.97
CA ALA A 240 24.58 -15.66 9.18
C ALA A 240 23.15 -15.11 9.32
N ARG A 241 22.99 -13.83 9.64
CA ARG A 241 21.67 -13.20 9.79
C ARG A 241 20.91 -13.18 8.47
N THR A 242 19.60 -13.41 8.54
CA THR A 242 18.71 -13.52 7.36
C THR A 242 17.69 -12.38 7.25
N ASP A 243 17.59 -11.53 8.29
CA ASP A 243 16.71 -10.37 8.30
C ASP A 243 17.08 -9.33 7.22
N VAL A 244 16.11 -8.45 6.93
CA VAL A 244 16.27 -7.46 5.84
C VAL A 244 17.32 -6.42 6.18
N LEU A 245 17.40 -5.99 7.46
CA LEU A 245 18.42 -5.03 7.91
C LEU A 245 19.83 -5.59 7.69
N ALA A 246 20.11 -6.82 8.10
CA ALA A 246 21.39 -7.45 7.89
C ALA A 246 21.76 -7.57 6.41
N ARG A 247 20.77 -7.80 5.54
CA ARG A 247 20.99 -7.82 4.08
C ARG A 247 21.33 -6.44 3.53
N MET A 248 20.63 -5.38 3.97
CA MET A 248 20.93 -4.00 3.59
C MET A 248 22.32 -3.58 4.04
N VAL A 249 22.71 -3.92 5.28
CA VAL A 249 24.04 -3.63 5.84
C VAL A 249 25.14 -4.34 5.04
N ARG A 250 24.99 -5.63 4.74
CA ARG A 250 25.96 -6.36 3.90
C ARG A 250 26.07 -5.80 2.50
N ALA A 251 24.94 -5.44 1.89
CA ALA A 251 24.96 -4.79 0.57
C ALA A 251 25.63 -3.41 0.62
N GLY A 252 25.75 -2.77 1.79
CA GLY A 252 26.41 -1.49 2.00
C GLY A 252 27.93 -1.54 1.88
N ASP A 253 28.53 -2.71 2.00
CA ASP A 253 30.00 -2.91 1.91
C ASP A 253 30.49 -2.97 0.44
N ASP A 254 29.60 -3.12 -0.53
CA ASP A 254 29.90 -3.06 -1.95
C ASP A 254 29.95 -1.60 -2.46
N ALA A 255 30.65 -1.37 -3.59
CA ALA A 255 30.79 -0.02 -4.19
C ALA A 255 29.46 0.66 -4.51
N ASP A 256 28.40 -0.12 -4.75
CA ASP A 256 27.02 0.34 -5.01
C ASP A 256 26.09 0.16 -3.80
N GLY A 257 26.64 -0.09 -2.61
CA GLY A 257 25.87 -0.37 -1.40
C GLY A 257 25.11 0.82 -0.83
N LEU A 258 24.29 0.57 0.20
CA LEU A 258 23.49 1.58 0.87
C LEU A 258 24.27 2.22 2.03
N SER A 259 24.29 3.54 2.11
CA SER A 259 24.76 4.29 3.27
C SER A 259 23.81 4.13 4.46
N ASP A 260 24.26 4.47 5.67
CA ASP A 260 23.40 4.41 6.87
C ASP A 260 22.17 5.30 6.77
N VAL A 261 22.25 6.44 6.06
CA VAL A 261 21.12 7.31 5.79
C VAL A 261 20.10 6.64 4.85
N GLU A 262 20.58 6.00 3.79
CA GLU A 262 19.73 5.25 2.87
C GLU A 262 19.08 4.04 3.58
N ILE A 263 19.84 3.30 4.40
CA ILE A 263 19.29 2.19 5.20
C ILE A 263 18.22 2.70 6.16
N ARG A 264 18.47 3.81 6.89
CA ARG A 264 17.47 4.42 7.78
C ARG A 264 16.19 4.78 7.04
N ASP A 265 16.30 5.42 5.88
CA ASP A 265 15.13 5.86 5.10
C ASP A 265 14.34 4.65 4.57
N GLU A 266 15.03 3.57 4.17
CA GLU A 266 14.38 2.32 3.80
C GLU A 266 13.75 1.60 5.00
N MET A 267 14.38 1.60 6.18
CA MET A 267 13.77 1.05 7.39
C MET A 267 12.45 1.76 7.74
N VAL A 268 12.43 3.11 7.72
CA VAL A 268 11.18 3.88 7.94
C VAL A 268 10.16 3.56 6.85
N THR A 269 10.60 3.45 5.61
CA THR A 269 9.74 3.09 4.48
C THR A 269 9.09 1.73 4.69
N LEU A 270 9.87 0.71 5.05
CA LEU A 270 9.39 -0.64 5.30
C LEU A 270 8.47 -0.70 6.54
N LEU A 271 8.80 0.03 7.61
CA LEU A 271 7.93 0.14 8.78
C LEU A 271 6.55 0.67 8.44
N LEU A 272 6.48 1.78 7.70
CA LEU A 272 5.19 2.41 7.38
C LEU A 272 4.43 1.64 6.32
N ALA A 273 5.11 1.20 5.26
CA ALA A 273 4.48 0.51 4.15
C ALA A 273 4.11 -0.94 4.47
N GLY A 274 4.89 -1.62 5.32
CA GLY A 274 4.75 -3.05 5.55
C GLY A 274 3.64 -3.41 6.53
N HIS A 275 3.58 -2.77 7.71
CA HIS A 275 2.61 -3.20 8.72
C HIS A 275 1.21 -2.61 8.50
N GLU A 276 1.09 -1.31 8.27
CA GLU A 276 -0.20 -0.61 8.19
C GLU A 276 -1.06 -1.12 7.03
N THR A 277 -0.44 -1.38 5.87
CA THR A 277 -1.18 -1.84 4.70
C THR A 277 -1.63 -3.29 4.83
N THR A 278 -0.77 -4.19 5.31
CA THR A 278 -1.13 -5.60 5.50
C THR A 278 -2.18 -5.75 6.61
N SER A 279 -2.00 -5.04 7.75
CA SER A 279 -2.99 -5.06 8.82
C SER A 279 -4.37 -4.62 8.37
N THR A 280 -4.45 -3.55 7.59
CA THR A 280 -5.71 -3.06 7.00
C THR A 280 -6.31 -4.08 6.04
N GLY A 281 -5.48 -4.70 5.19
CA GLY A 281 -5.91 -5.76 4.26
C GLY A 281 -6.49 -6.97 4.97
N VAL A 282 -5.80 -7.47 6.01
CA VAL A 282 -6.25 -8.61 6.83
C VAL A 282 -7.51 -8.26 7.63
N ALA A 283 -7.59 -7.07 8.22
CA ALA A 283 -8.78 -6.63 8.94
C ALA A 283 -10.01 -6.59 8.03
N TRP A 284 -9.88 -6.10 6.81
CA TRP A 284 -10.96 -6.11 5.82
C TRP A 284 -11.30 -7.51 5.35
N LEU A 285 -10.31 -8.37 5.13
CA LEU A 285 -10.54 -9.78 4.81
C LEU A 285 -11.36 -10.49 5.90
N LEU A 286 -10.95 -10.38 7.17
CA LEU A 286 -11.69 -10.94 8.29
C LEU A 286 -13.12 -10.39 8.37
N HIS A 287 -13.29 -9.08 8.11
CA HIS A 287 -14.63 -8.48 8.03
C HIS A 287 -15.50 -9.12 6.94
N GLU A 288 -14.96 -9.33 5.73
CA GLU A 288 -15.72 -9.92 4.62
C GLU A 288 -15.99 -11.41 4.86
N LEU A 289 -15.04 -12.16 5.40
CA LEU A 289 -15.24 -13.57 5.79
C LEU A 289 -16.36 -13.72 6.83
N LEU A 290 -16.37 -12.89 7.88
CA LEU A 290 -17.42 -12.90 8.92
C LEU A 290 -18.81 -12.57 8.36
N ARG A 291 -18.92 -11.92 7.21
CA ARG A 291 -20.17 -11.61 6.49
C ARG A 291 -20.56 -12.67 5.46
N ALA A 292 -19.67 -13.60 5.14
CA ALA A 292 -19.83 -14.65 4.14
C ALA A 292 -19.67 -16.03 4.79
N PRO A 293 -20.71 -16.56 5.50
CA PRO A 293 -20.57 -17.78 6.31
C PRO A 293 -20.09 -19.02 5.54
N VAL A 294 -20.46 -19.13 4.25
CA VAL A 294 -20.01 -20.25 3.40
C VAL A 294 -18.50 -20.14 3.17
N GLU A 295 -18.01 -18.97 2.80
CA GLU A 295 -16.59 -18.74 2.53
C GLU A 295 -15.77 -18.81 3.82
N LEU A 296 -16.33 -18.38 4.95
CA LEU A 296 -15.71 -18.54 6.26
C LEU A 296 -15.51 -20.02 6.60
N ALA A 297 -16.53 -20.85 6.42
CA ALA A 297 -16.42 -22.31 6.69
C ALA A 297 -15.36 -22.96 5.78
N ARG A 298 -15.28 -22.55 4.51
CA ARG A 298 -14.23 -23.00 3.59
C ARG A 298 -12.84 -22.54 4.02
N ALA A 299 -12.71 -21.30 4.49
CA ALA A 299 -11.43 -20.76 4.96
C ALA A 299 -10.95 -21.49 6.23
N VAL A 300 -11.84 -21.77 7.18
CA VAL A 300 -11.52 -22.58 8.37
C VAL A 300 -11.05 -23.98 7.94
N ALA A 301 -11.80 -24.66 7.09
CA ALA A 301 -11.41 -26.00 6.58
C ALA A 301 -10.07 -25.95 5.84
N ALA A 302 -9.76 -24.90 5.12
CA ALA A 302 -8.48 -24.71 4.43
C ALA A 302 -7.32 -24.49 5.42
N ALA A 303 -7.55 -23.71 6.48
CA ALA A 303 -6.56 -23.50 7.55
C ALA A 303 -6.23 -24.81 8.28
N ASP A 304 -7.26 -25.62 8.60
CA ASP A 304 -7.10 -26.91 9.30
C ASP A 304 -6.31 -27.96 8.46
N ARG A 305 -6.38 -27.87 7.15
CA ARG A 305 -5.68 -28.83 6.24
C ARG A 305 -4.16 -28.68 6.27
N GLN A 306 -3.63 -27.50 6.49
CA GLN A 306 -2.19 -27.19 6.52
C GLN A 306 -1.41 -27.75 5.30
N ASP A 307 -2.03 -27.74 4.14
CA ASP A 307 -1.45 -28.19 2.87
C ASP A 307 -1.45 -27.10 1.80
N LYS A 308 -0.84 -27.38 0.66
CA LYS A 308 -0.72 -26.44 -0.45
C LYS A 308 -2.08 -25.94 -0.96
N GLU A 309 -3.08 -26.82 -1.04
CA GLU A 309 -4.42 -26.47 -1.53
C GLU A 309 -5.16 -25.56 -0.53
N GLY A 310 -4.95 -25.80 0.78
CA GLY A 310 -5.40 -24.90 1.82
C GLY A 310 -4.77 -23.52 1.72
N ASP A 311 -3.43 -23.45 1.53
CA ASP A 311 -2.71 -22.18 1.32
C ASP A 311 -3.23 -21.43 0.11
N GLU A 312 -3.45 -22.10 -1.02
CA GLU A 312 -3.98 -21.49 -2.25
C GLU A 312 -5.37 -20.89 -2.04
N PHE A 313 -6.22 -21.53 -1.25
CA PHE A 313 -7.54 -20.98 -0.93
C PHE A 313 -7.47 -19.80 0.03
N LEU A 314 -6.63 -19.84 1.08
CA LEU A 314 -6.41 -18.72 1.98
C LEU A 314 -5.81 -17.51 1.24
N GLU A 315 -4.87 -17.75 0.34
CA GLU A 315 -4.33 -16.71 -0.54
C GLU A 315 -5.40 -16.13 -1.46
N ALA A 316 -6.29 -16.97 -2.01
CA ALA A 316 -7.42 -16.53 -2.81
C ALA A 316 -8.39 -15.65 -2.00
N CYS A 317 -8.66 -15.99 -0.74
CA CYS A 317 -9.45 -15.16 0.17
C CYS A 317 -8.82 -13.78 0.35
N PHE A 318 -7.50 -13.70 0.57
CA PHE A 318 -6.82 -12.41 0.74
C PHE A 318 -6.80 -11.58 -0.55
N LYS A 319 -6.54 -12.22 -1.70
CA LYS A 319 -6.61 -11.54 -3.02
C LYS A 319 -7.99 -10.94 -3.28
N GLU A 320 -9.05 -11.70 -3.00
CA GLU A 320 -10.43 -11.22 -3.17
C GLU A 320 -10.78 -10.13 -2.14
N GLY A 321 -10.29 -10.25 -0.91
CA GLY A 321 -10.39 -9.21 0.10
C GLY A 321 -9.77 -7.90 -0.39
N LEU A 322 -8.55 -7.94 -0.91
CA LEU A 322 -7.87 -6.77 -1.50
C LEU A 322 -8.56 -6.23 -2.76
N ARG A 323 -9.19 -7.10 -3.58
CA ARG A 323 -10.00 -6.66 -4.71
C ARG A 323 -11.22 -5.87 -4.22
N LEU A 324 -11.95 -6.43 -3.27
CA LEU A 324 -13.18 -5.81 -2.77
C LEU A 324 -12.91 -4.57 -1.90
N ARG A 325 -11.79 -4.56 -1.19
CA ARG A 325 -11.34 -3.49 -0.30
C ARG A 325 -9.87 -3.12 -0.57
N PRO A 326 -9.56 -2.49 -1.70
CA PRO A 326 -8.19 -2.06 -1.97
C PRO A 326 -7.70 -1.10 -0.89
N VAL A 327 -6.62 -1.46 -0.21
CA VAL A 327 -6.02 -0.59 0.83
C VAL A 327 -5.54 0.71 0.21
N ILE A 328 -4.88 0.61 -0.95
CA ILE A 328 -4.45 1.76 -1.75
C ILE A 328 -5.38 1.90 -2.95
N GLY A 329 -6.29 2.87 -2.90
CA GLY A 329 -7.29 3.06 -3.96
C GLY A 329 -6.77 3.76 -5.22
N GLY A 330 -5.50 4.16 -5.29
CA GLY A 330 -4.85 4.75 -6.48
C GLY A 330 -3.42 5.13 -6.18
N VAL A 331 -2.59 5.16 -7.20
CA VAL A 331 -1.18 5.55 -7.14
C VAL A 331 -0.93 6.75 -8.05
N ALA A 332 0.10 7.54 -7.79
CA ALA A 332 0.40 8.74 -8.56
C ALA A 332 1.58 8.52 -9.51
N ARG A 333 1.51 9.17 -10.69
CA ARG A 333 2.64 9.33 -11.60
C ARG A 333 2.65 10.77 -12.08
N ARG A 334 3.76 11.49 -11.89
CA ARG A 334 3.94 12.80 -12.47
C ARG A 334 4.59 12.66 -13.83
N LEU A 335 4.03 13.32 -14.83
CA LEU A 335 4.59 13.38 -16.16
C LEU A 335 5.81 14.33 -16.17
N THR A 336 6.94 13.89 -16.68
CA THR A 336 8.15 14.72 -16.89
C THR A 336 8.13 15.37 -18.25
N GLU A 337 7.42 14.78 -19.21
CA GLU A 337 7.22 15.23 -20.58
C GLU A 337 5.75 15.12 -20.96
N PRO A 338 5.30 15.79 -22.03
CA PRO A 338 3.94 15.63 -22.53
C PRO A 338 3.67 14.20 -22.97
N ALA A 339 2.47 13.68 -22.62
CA ALA A 339 2.07 12.32 -22.99
C ALA A 339 0.60 12.25 -23.37
N GLU A 340 0.29 11.36 -24.31
CA GLU A 340 -1.10 11.02 -24.65
C GLU A 340 -1.61 9.93 -23.73
N ILE A 341 -2.65 10.24 -22.93
CA ILE A 341 -3.27 9.32 -21.98
C ILE A 341 -4.79 9.44 -22.10
N ALA A 342 -5.44 8.33 -22.31
CA ALA A 342 -6.90 8.24 -22.46
C ALA A 342 -7.44 9.22 -23.55
N GLY A 343 -6.69 9.44 -24.63
CA GLY A 343 -7.03 10.33 -25.72
C GLY A 343 -6.83 11.83 -25.43
N TYR A 344 -6.19 12.19 -24.31
CA TYR A 344 -5.84 13.56 -23.94
C TYR A 344 -4.34 13.80 -24.07
N GLN A 345 -3.97 14.92 -24.69
CA GLN A 345 -2.57 15.39 -24.71
C GLN A 345 -2.28 16.12 -23.39
N LEU A 346 -1.72 15.40 -22.43
CA LEU A 346 -1.42 15.94 -21.11
C LEU A 346 -0.05 16.59 -21.10
N PRO A 347 0.11 17.83 -20.59
CA PRO A 347 1.41 18.49 -20.52
C PRO A 347 2.30 17.89 -19.41
N ALA A 348 3.61 18.13 -19.50
CA ALA A 348 4.55 17.85 -18.43
C ALA A 348 4.09 18.49 -17.10
N GLY A 349 4.41 17.83 -15.98
CA GLY A 349 4.04 18.29 -14.63
C GLY A 349 2.65 17.84 -14.16
N VAL A 350 1.79 17.32 -15.02
CA VAL A 350 0.50 16.76 -14.65
C VAL A 350 0.72 15.45 -13.86
N VAL A 351 -0.09 15.26 -12.81
CA VAL A 351 -0.14 13.99 -12.09
C VAL A 351 -1.28 13.15 -12.66
N VAL A 352 -0.96 11.91 -13.04
CA VAL A 352 -1.94 10.91 -13.48
C VAL A 352 -2.07 9.84 -12.41
N SER A 353 -3.30 9.43 -12.11
CA SER A 353 -3.57 8.42 -11.08
C SER A 353 -4.52 7.35 -11.59
N PRO A 354 -4.05 6.10 -11.78
CA PRO A 354 -4.92 4.95 -11.89
C PRO A 354 -5.84 4.85 -10.68
N SER A 355 -7.15 4.72 -10.90
CA SER A 355 -8.09 4.45 -9.81
C SER A 355 -8.24 2.94 -9.63
N ILE A 356 -7.46 2.37 -8.73
CA ILE A 356 -7.51 0.93 -8.40
C ILE A 356 -8.92 0.58 -7.91
N ASP A 357 -9.48 1.36 -7.00
CA ASP A 357 -10.82 1.14 -6.45
C ASP A 357 -11.90 1.04 -7.54
N LEU A 358 -11.92 1.96 -8.51
CA LEU A 358 -12.92 1.93 -9.59
C LEU A 358 -12.74 0.72 -10.53
N VAL A 359 -11.49 0.34 -10.82
CA VAL A 359 -11.19 -0.85 -11.64
C VAL A 359 -11.66 -2.11 -10.94
N GLN A 360 -11.36 -2.25 -9.64
CA GLN A 360 -11.73 -3.43 -8.87
C GLN A 360 -13.25 -3.59 -8.70
N HIS A 361 -14.02 -2.50 -8.89
CA HIS A 361 -15.49 -2.51 -8.81
C HIS A 361 -16.18 -2.35 -10.18
N ASP A 362 -15.45 -2.44 -11.29
CA ASP A 362 -16.06 -2.34 -12.62
C ASP A 362 -16.77 -3.64 -13.01
N HIS A 363 -18.08 -3.56 -13.26
CA HIS A 363 -18.91 -4.68 -13.72
C HIS A 363 -18.49 -5.25 -15.08
N ALA A 364 -17.76 -4.50 -15.89
CA ALA A 364 -17.24 -5.00 -17.16
C ALA A 364 -16.02 -5.92 -16.97
N LEU A 365 -15.33 -5.79 -15.84
CA LEU A 365 -14.12 -6.55 -15.52
C LEU A 365 -14.41 -7.69 -14.53
N HIS A 366 -15.38 -7.48 -13.64
CA HIS A 366 -15.72 -8.41 -12.56
C HIS A 366 -17.23 -8.63 -12.52
N ALA A 367 -17.70 -9.84 -12.72
CA ALA A 367 -19.09 -10.21 -12.50
C ALA A 367 -19.42 -10.03 -11.00
N ASP A 368 -20.52 -9.34 -10.67
CA ASP A 368 -20.94 -9.06 -9.30
C ASP A 368 -19.80 -8.51 -8.42
N PRO A 369 -19.21 -7.35 -8.75
CA PRO A 369 -17.98 -6.87 -8.13
C PRO A 369 -18.13 -6.54 -6.64
N GLY A 370 -19.35 -6.41 -6.14
CA GLY A 370 -19.64 -6.18 -4.72
C GLY A 370 -19.73 -7.45 -3.87
N VAL A 371 -19.64 -8.63 -4.50
CA VAL A 371 -19.73 -9.94 -3.80
C VAL A 371 -18.33 -10.47 -3.52
N PHE A 372 -18.08 -10.86 -2.26
CA PHE A 372 -16.86 -11.55 -1.86
C PHE A 372 -16.88 -13.00 -2.37
N ARG A 373 -16.03 -13.32 -3.33
CA ARG A 373 -15.97 -14.63 -4.01
C ARG A 373 -14.51 -15.03 -4.29
N PRO A 374 -13.84 -15.74 -3.37
CA PRO A 374 -12.45 -16.17 -3.52
C PRO A 374 -12.18 -17.00 -4.79
N ASP A 375 -13.17 -17.75 -5.27
CA ASP A 375 -13.05 -18.58 -6.49
C ASP A 375 -12.63 -17.77 -7.72
N ARG A 376 -12.85 -16.44 -7.78
CA ARG A 376 -12.32 -15.59 -8.88
C ARG A 376 -10.81 -15.70 -9.04
N CYS A 377 -10.10 -15.98 -7.94
CA CYS A 377 -8.65 -16.13 -7.94
C CYS A 377 -8.22 -17.52 -8.42
N LEU A 378 -9.11 -18.50 -8.31
CA LEU A 378 -8.85 -19.91 -8.62
C LEU A 378 -9.34 -20.29 -10.02
N ASP A 379 -10.41 -19.66 -10.51
CA ASP A 379 -11.03 -19.94 -11.80
C ASP A 379 -10.40 -19.17 -12.99
N GLY A 380 -9.33 -18.37 -12.71
CA GLY A 380 -8.65 -17.57 -13.73
C GLY A 380 -9.36 -16.25 -14.09
N SER A 381 -10.45 -15.88 -13.42
CA SER A 381 -11.16 -14.61 -13.64
C SER A 381 -10.32 -13.39 -13.24
N LEU A 382 -9.41 -13.54 -12.26
CA LEU A 382 -8.45 -12.49 -11.89
C LEU A 382 -7.14 -12.68 -12.64
N THR A 383 -6.75 -11.64 -13.36
CA THR A 383 -5.52 -11.56 -14.14
C THR A 383 -4.68 -10.36 -13.69
N THR A 384 -3.43 -10.29 -14.12
CA THR A 384 -2.57 -9.12 -13.86
C THR A 384 -3.10 -7.83 -14.45
N SER A 385 -4.04 -7.90 -15.39
CA SER A 385 -4.67 -6.74 -16.03
C SER A 385 -5.83 -6.18 -15.24
N ASN A 386 -6.63 -7.03 -14.59
CA ASN A 386 -7.85 -6.61 -13.89
C ASN A 386 -7.73 -6.68 -12.35
N TRP A 387 -6.57 -7.12 -11.82
CA TRP A 387 -6.30 -7.16 -10.38
C TRP A 387 -5.08 -6.30 -10.04
N LEU A 388 -5.32 -5.09 -9.51
CA LEU A 388 -4.33 -4.04 -9.37
C LEU A 388 -3.94 -3.64 -7.93
N PRO A 389 -4.33 -4.35 -6.84
CA PRO A 389 -4.07 -3.88 -5.46
C PRO A 389 -2.60 -3.61 -5.16
N PHE A 390 -1.68 -4.33 -5.78
CA PHE A 390 -0.23 -4.11 -5.64
C PHE A 390 0.40 -3.24 -6.73
N GLY A 391 -0.43 -2.58 -7.56
CA GLY A 391 0.05 -1.77 -8.68
C GLY A 391 0.73 -2.59 -9.77
N GLY A 392 1.61 -1.94 -10.55
CA GLY A 392 2.26 -2.59 -11.70
C GLY A 392 3.58 -1.93 -12.13
N GLY A 393 4.25 -2.59 -13.08
CA GLY A 393 5.52 -2.14 -13.64
C GLY A 393 6.66 -2.13 -12.63
N VAL A 394 7.65 -1.30 -12.86
CA VAL A 394 8.85 -1.18 -12.00
C VAL A 394 8.53 -0.68 -10.58
N ARG A 395 7.34 -0.12 -10.38
CA ARG A 395 6.83 0.39 -9.11
C ARG A 395 5.85 -0.58 -8.42
N ARG A 396 5.68 -1.79 -8.94
CA ARG A 396 4.86 -2.81 -8.27
C ARG A 396 5.35 -3.02 -6.85
N CYS A 397 4.42 -3.20 -5.92
CA CYS A 397 4.75 -3.39 -4.49
C CYS A 397 5.85 -4.44 -4.31
N ILE A 398 6.94 -4.05 -3.63
CA ILE A 398 8.08 -4.94 -3.37
C ILE A 398 7.71 -6.02 -2.35
N GLY A 399 6.85 -5.67 -1.36
CA GLY A 399 6.38 -6.56 -0.30
C GLY A 399 5.17 -7.41 -0.67
N ALA A 400 4.75 -7.47 -1.96
CA ALA A 400 3.53 -8.18 -2.34
C ALA A 400 3.56 -9.67 -1.92
N GLY A 401 4.67 -10.37 -2.16
CA GLY A 401 4.84 -11.77 -1.75
C GLY A 401 4.88 -11.94 -0.23
N PHE A 402 5.52 -10.99 0.47
CA PHE A 402 5.57 -10.98 1.94
C PHE A 402 4.19 -10.79 2.54
N SER A 403 3.42 -9.82 2.06
CA SER A 403 2.04 -9.56 2.51
C SER A 403 1.11 -10.76 2.28
N MET A 404 1.28 -11.48 1.16
CA MET A 404 0.52 -12.71 0.89
C MET A 404 0.86 -13.81 1.89
N LEU A 405 2.15 -14.07 2.11
CA LEU A 405 2.63 -15.04 3.09
C LEU A 405 2.12 -14.72 4.50
N GLU A 406 2.34 -13.48 4.94
CA GLU A 406 1.92 -12.96 6.24
C GLU A 406 0.41 -13.15 6.45
N SER A 407 -0.39 -12.82 5.44
CA SER A 407 -1.84 -12.95 5.53
C SER A 407 -2.30 -14.41 5.62
N VAL A 408 -1.66 -15.32 4.90
CA VAL A 408 -1.97 -16.77 4.98
C VAL A 408 -1.63 -17.31 6.37
N GLU A 409 -0.45 -16.97 6.93
CA GLU A 409 -0.06 -17.47 8.26
C GLU A 409 -0.91 -16.87 9.38
N ILE A 410 -1.38 -15.62 9.26
CA ILE A 410 -2.32 -15.02 10.23
C ILE A 410 -3.71 -15.68 10.16
N LEU A 411 -4.15 -16.13 8.98
CA LEU A 411 -5.44 -16.80 8.81
C LEU A 411 -5.42 -18.26 9.31
N ARG A 412 -4.26 -18.88 9.28
CA ARG A 412 -4.04 -20.26 9.72
C ARG A 412 -4.03 -20.37 11.24
#